data_49a534464828659b32ebca77570411e6
#
_entry.id   49a534464828659b32ebca77570411e6
#
_cell.length_a   1.000
_cell.length_b   1.000
_cell.length_c   1.000
_cell.angle_alpha   90.00
_cell.angle_beta   90.00
_cell.angle_gamma   90.00
#
_symmetry.space_group_name_H-M   'P 1'
#
loop_
_entity.id
_entity.type
_entity.pdbx_description
1 polymer ?
#
loop_
_entity_poly.entity_id
_entity_poly.type
_entity_poly.pdbx_seq_one_letter_code
_entity_poly.pdbx_strand_id
1 'polypeptide(L)'
;PNEYTRRLTPMPWKSDPILQAGGTCGALMRALDWSHSPLGQPDGWSPELRTVVGIALGSQQPMLIVWGPDQITLYNDGYATMCGNRHPAAMGRPFRDLWFDIWDAVDPIISAAYAGTSTSMDDIEFVMHRNGYPEETHFSFSYTPVRSPDGTVLGMFCACAETTHTVIRRREQDQERERWRKVAETALGAVAVMTG
;
A
#
# COMPACT_ATOMS: atom_id res chain seq x y z
N PRO A 1 25.49 21.26 -30.34
CA PRO A 1 25.31 21.44 -28.92
C PRO A 1 26.10 20.35 -28.21
N ASN A 2 27.11 20.79 -27.47
CA ASN A 2 28.12 19.97 -26.83
C ASN A 2 27.49 19.17 -25.67
N GLU A 3 27.88 17.91 -25.46
CA GLU A 3 27.41 17.03 -24.35
C GLU A 3 27.53 17.68 -22.96
N TYR A 4 28.42 18.66 -22.81
CA TYR A 4 28.62 19.44 -21.60
C TYR A 4 27.44 20.37 -21.27
N THR A 5 26.69 20.83 -22.29
CA THR A 5 25.52 21.71 -22.09
C THR A 5 24.25 20.95 -21.68
N ARG A 6 24.19 19.63 -21.91
CA ARG A 6 23.09 18.78 -21.45
C ARG A 6 23.07 18.56 -19.92
N ARG A 7 24.21 18.80 -19.25
CA ARG A 7 24.32 18.59 -17.78
C ARG A 7 23.83 19.74 -16.91
N LEU A 8 23.41 20.86 -17.50
CA LEU A 8 23.05 22.09 -16.78
C LEU A 8 21.59 22.53 -17.01
N THR A 9 20.80 21.76 -17.75
CA THR A 9 19.36 22.05 -17.82
C THR A 9 18.74 21.59 -16.48
N PRO A 10 18.14 22.51 -15.69
CA PRO A 10 17.41 22.09 -14.49
C PRO A 10 16.41 21.03 -14.91
N MET A 11 16.41 19.89 -14.23
CA MET A 11 15.38 18.87 -14.46
C MET A 11 14.06 19.45 -13.95
N PRO A 12 13.11 19.88 -14.83
CA PRO A 12 11.95 20.69 -14.43
C PRO A 12 11.07 19.96 -13.42
N TRP A 13 11.05 18.62 -13.45
CA TRP A 13 10.30 17.79 -12.51
C TRP A 13 10.87 17.83 -11.08
N LYS A 14 12.15 18.19 -10.86
CA LYS A 14 12.71 18.34 -9.49
C LYS A 14 12.10 19.51 -8.72
N SER A 15 11.56 20.48 -9.42
CA SER A 15 10.80 21.61 -8.84
C SER A 15 9.29 21.47 -9.02
N ASP A 16 8.80 20.30 -9.45
CA ASP A 16 7.37 20.03 -9.62
C ASP A 16 6.62 20.22 -8.29
N PRO A 17 5.61 21.09 -8.22
CA PRO A 17 4.87 21.36 -7.00
C PRO A 17 4.21 20.11 -6.41
N ILE A 18 3.77 19.15 -7.24
CA ILE A 18 3.15 17.89 -6.81
C ILE A 18 4.16 17.07 -6.00
N LEU A 19 5.37 16.92 -6.52
CA LEU A 19 6.42 16.17 -5.85
C LEU A 19 7.01 16.93 -4.65
N GLN A 20 6.92 18.28 -4.64
CA GLN A 20 7.38 19.10 -3.52
C GLN A 20 6.51 18.90 -2.26
N ALA A 21 5.21 18.66 -2.42
CA ALA A 21 4.26 18.52 -1.32
C ALA A 21 4.34 17.18 -0.58
N GLY A 22 5.04 16.18 -1.12
CA GLY A 22 4.89 14.77 -0.73
C GLY A 22 5.82 14.27 0.36
N GLY A 23 6.32 15.09 1.27
CA GLY A 23 7.15 14.62 2.39
C GLY A 23 8.40 13.85 1.94
N THR A 24 8.71 12.77 2.65
CA THR A 24 9.87 11.90 2.38
C THR A 24 9.75 11.17 1.05
N CYS A 25 8.56 10.63 0.74
CA CYS A 25 8.30 9.94 -0.51
C CYS A 25 8.35 10.88 -1.72
N GLY A 26 7.84 12.10 -1.60
CA GLY A 26 8.00 13.13 -2.63
C GLY A 26 9.47 13.48 -2.87
N ALA A 27 10.26 13.61 -1.79
CA ALA A 27 11.70 13.83 -1.90
C ALA A 27 12.41 12.64 -2.57
N LEU A 28 12.03 11.41 -2.23
CA LEU A 28 12.54 10.19 -2.82
C LEU A 28 12.23 10.14 -4.33
N MET A 29 10.99 10.42 -4.73
CA MET A 29 10.61 10.47 -6.16
C MET A 29 11.42 11.50 -6.94
N ARG A 30 11.74 12.66 -6.34
CA ARG A 30 12.62 13.67 -6.96
C ARG A 30 14.07 13.21 -7.07
N ALA A 31 14.53 12.35 -6.16
CA ALA A 31 15.91 11.87 -6.14
C ALA A 31 16.16 10.66 -7.05
N LEU A 32 15.11 9.89 -7.38
CA LEU A 32 15.23 8.70 -8.22
C LEU A 32 15.66 9.06 -9.64
N ASP A 33 16.48 8.18 -10.21
CA ASP A 33 16.78 8.19 -11.63
C ASP A 33 15.70 7.44 -12.42
N TRP A 34 14.83 8.20 -13.04
CA TRP A 34 13.71 7.70 -13.85
C TRP A 34 14.10 7.36 -15.31
N SER A 35 15.36 7.57 -15.72
CA SER A 35 15.80 7.37 -17.12
C SER A 35 15.63 5.92 -17.58
N HIS A 36 15.69 4.97 -16.66
CA HIS A 36 15.53 3.54 -16.93
C HIS A 36 14.19 2.99 -16.45
N SER A 37 13.32 3.83 -15.90
CA SER A 37 11.97 3.42 -15.46
C SER A 37 11.03 3.36 -16.68
N PRO A 38 10.16 2.32 -16.75
CA PRO A 38 9.07 2.30 -17.74
C PRO A 38 8.12 3.49 -17.67
N LEU A 39 8.06 4.19 -16.53
CA LEU A 39 7.27 5.41 -16.38
C LEU A 39 7.89 6.63 -17.06
N GLY A 40 9.19 6.57 -17.37
CA GLY A 40 9.92 7.76 -17.85
C GLY A 40 10.01 8.86 -16.79
N GLN A 41 10.57 10.00 -17.21
CA GLN A 41 10.74 11.18 -16.34
C GLN A 41 9.38 11.75 -15.91
N PRO A 42 9.25 12.25 -14.66
CA PRO A 42 7.99 12.77 -14.12
C PRO A 42 7.32 13.90 -14.88
N ASP A 43 8.06 14.69 -15.63
CA ASP A 43 7.53 15.73 -16.52
C ASP A 43 6.79 15.16 -17.74
N GLY A 44 7.08 13.91 -18.10
CA GLY A 44 6.37 13.16 -19.15
C GLY A 44 5.20 12.31 -18.65
N TRP A 45 4.92 12.29 -17.35
CA TRP A 45 3.81 11.50 -16.80
C TRP A 45 2.46 12.02 -17.29
N SER A 46 1.53 11.10 -17.55
CA SER A 46 0.18 11.46 -17.99
C SER A 46 -0.56 12.30 -16.94
N PRO A 47 -1.55 13.11 -17.35
CA PRO A 47 -2.37 13.89 -16.41
C PRO A 47 -3.02 13.02 -15.33
N GLU A 48 -3.47 11.80 -15.68
CA GLU A 48 -4.09 10.85 -14.78
C GLU A 48 -3.09 10.39 -13.70
N LEU A 49 -1.86 9.98 -14.11
CA LEU A 49 -0.82 9.59 -13.15
C LEU A 49 -0.45 10.75 -12.22
N ARG A 50 -0.23 11.92 -12.78
CA ARG A 50 0.09 13.13 -12.00
C ARG A 50 -1.00 13.47 -10.98
N THR A 51 -2.27 13.32 -11.37
CA THR A 51 -3.41 13.57 -10.48
C THR A 51 -3.43 12.59 -9.30
N VAL A 52 -3.32 11.29 -9.56
CA VAL A 52 -3.35 10.30 -8.47
C VAL A 52 -2.09 10.37 -7.58
N VAL A 53 -0.93 10.69 -8.14
CA VAL A 53 0.29 10.95 -7.37
C VAL A 53 0.12 12.18 -6.48
N GLY A 54 -0.47 13.26 -7.00
CA GLY A 54 -0.76 14.46 -6.22
C GLY A 54 -1.71 14.18 -5.05
N ILE A 55 -2.77 13.39 -5.27
CA ILE A 55 -3.70 12.95 -4.21
C ILE A 55 -2.95 12.12 -3.16
N ALA A 56 -2.17 11.13 -3.58
CA ALA A 56 -1.44 10.26 -2.67
C ALA A 56 -0.43 11.03 -1.83
N LEU A 57 0.39 11.87 -2.44
CA LEU A 57 1.41 12.67 -1.75
C LEU A 57 0.82 13.74 -0.81
N GLY A 58 -0.39 14.23 -1.10
CA GLY A 58 -1.10 15.19 -0.25
C GLY A 58 -1.85 14.54 0.91
N SER A 59 -1.95 13.20 0.96
CA SER A 59 -2.73 12.47 1.97
C SER A 59 -1.86 11.97 3.12
N GLN A 60 -2.45 11.97 4.33
CA GLN A 60 -1.89 11.27 5.49
C GLN A 60 -2.29 9.79 5.52
N GLN A 61 -3.37 9.42 4.83
CA GLN A 61 -3.79 8.03 4.72
C GLN A 61 -2.79 7.25 3.86
N PRO A 62 -2.42 6.02 4.23
CA PRO A 62 -1.58 5.16 3.40
C PRO A 62 -2.18 4.96 2.01
N MET A 63 -1.42 5.33 0.99
CA MET A 63 -1.85 5.26 -0.40
C MET A 63 -0.74 4.72 -1.29
N LEU A 64 -1.14 3.82 -2.19
CA LEU A 64 -0.31 3.16 -3.18
C LEU A 64 -0.89 3.38 -4.58
N ILE A 65 -0.01 3.54 -5.54
CA ILE A 65 -0.32 3.56 -6.96
C ILE A 65 0.52 2.49 -7.64
N VAL A 66 -0.11 1.69 -8.49
CA VAL A 66 0.58 0.75 -9.37
C VAL A 66 0.24 1.13 -10.80
N TRP A 67 1.25 1.40 -11.62
CA TRP A 67 1.04 2.06 -12.90
C TRP A 67 1.70 1.36 -14.08
N GLY A 68 0.98 1.36 -15.19
CA GLY A 68 1.43 0.81 -16.46
C GLY A 68 1.44 -0.73 -16.50
N PRO A 69 1.80 -1.30 -17.65
CA PRO A 69 1.84 -2.76 -17.83
C PRO A 69 2.93 -3.42 -16.97
N ASP A 70 4.00 -2.70 -16.63
CA ASP A 70 5.08 -3.18 -15.76
C ASP A 70 4.74 -3.04 -14.27
N GLN A 71 3.53 -2.56 -13.93
CA GLN A 71 3.02 -2.44 -12.57
C GLN A 71 3.98 -1.70 -11.63
N ILE A 72 4.48 -0.54 -12.06
CA ILE A 72 5.45 0.25 -11.29
C ILE A 72 4.79 0.89 -10.07
N THR A 73 5.42 0.72 -8.92
CA THR A 73 4.93 1.12 -7.60
C THR A 73 5.33 2.54 -7.23
N LEU A 74 4.36 3.37 -6.87
CA LEU A 74 4.52 4.69 -6.28
C LEU A 74 3.66 4.75 -5.01
N TYR A 75 4.16 5.41 -3.95
CA TYR A 75 3.42 5.47 -2.69
C TYR A 75 3.79 6.71 -1.86
N ASN A 76 2.97 7.02 -0.86
CA ASN A 76 3.19 8.12 0.07
C ASN A 76 3.86 7.66 1.38
N ASP A 77 4.17 8.62 2.25
CA ASP A 77 4.83 8.38 3.54
C ASP A 77 4.00 7.44 4.45
N GLY A 78 2.67 7.53 4.41
CA GLY A 78 1.80 6.63 5.15
C GLY A 78 1.98 5.17 4.71
N TYR A 79 2.04 4.90 3.41
CA TYR A 79 2.24 3.56 2.89
C TYR A 79 3.69 3.06 3.08
N ALA A 80 4.67 3.97 3.10
CA ALA A 80 6.07 3.62 3.35
C ALA A 80 6.25 2.84 4.66
N THR A 81 5.46 3.15 5.69
CA THR A 81 5.50 2.43 6.97
C THR A 81 5.09 0.97 6.84
N MET A 82 4.19 0.66 5.90
CA MET A 82 3.74 -0.72 5.62
C MET A 82 4.78 -1.53 4.86
N CYS A 83 5.66 -0.87 4.11
CA CYS A 83 6.73 -1.54 3.37
C CYS A 83 7.84 -2.09 4.28
N GLY A 84 7.97 -1.60 5.52
CA GLY A 84 9.04 -1.99 6.42
C GLY A 84 10.43 -1.77 5.80
N ASN A 85 11.33 -2.73 5.95
CA ASN A 85 12.69 -2.67 5.42
C ASN A 85 12.79 -2.65 3.88
N ARG A 86 11.69 -2.82 3.16
CA ARG A 86 11.62 -2.72 1.70
C ARG A 86 11.59 -1.28 1.20
N HIS A 87 11.16 -0.34 2.06
CA HIS A 87 11.32 1.10 1.79
C HIS A 87 12.78 1.52 2.10
N PRO A 88 13.44 2.40 1.32
CA PRO A 88 12.93 3.11 0.14
C PRO A 88 13.09 2.37 -1.21
N ALA A 89 13.73 1.20 -1.21
CA ALA A 89 14.12 0.50 -2.44
C ALA A 89 12.94 0.05 -3.33
N ALA A 90 11.75 -0.10 -2.76
CA ALA A 90 10.53 -0.48 -3.48
C ALA A 90 9.95 0.64 -4.35
N MET A 91 10.29 1.91 -4.08
CA MET A 91 9.80 3.04 -4.87
C MET A 91 10.28 2.96 -6.32
N GLY A 92 9.37 3.03 -7.28
CA GLY A 92 9.68 2.96 -8.70
C GLY A 92 9.99 1.55 -9.22
N ARG A 93 9.76 0.50 -8.42
CA ARG A 93 9.95 -0.90 -8.78
C ARG A 93 8.63 -1.59 -9.11
N PRO A 94 8.66 -2.74 -9.82
CA PRO A 94 7.47 -3.55 -10.02
C PRO A 94 6.80 -3.96 -8.71
N PHE A 95 5.47 -3.95 -8.69
CA PHE A 95 4.68 -4.26 -7.49
C PHE A 95 4.94 -5.67 -6.94
N ARG A 96 5.19 -6.63 -7.84
CA ARG A 96 5.58 -7.99 -7.49
C ARG A 96 6.88 -8.03 -6.67
N ASP A 97 7.85 -7.14 -6.97
CA ASP A 97 9.12 -7.10 -6.23
C ASP A 97 8.92 -6.60 -4.80
N LEU A 98 7.91 -5.73 -4.58
CA LEU A 98 7.57 -5.24 -3.25
C LEU A 98 6.90 -6.34 -2.40
N TRP A 99 5.94 -7.09 -2.97
CA TRP A 99 5.12 -8.06 -2.24
C TRP A 99 5.34 -9.50 -2.71
N PHE A 100 6.57 -9.86 -3.02
CA PHE A 100 6.96 -11.17 -3.55
C PHE A 100 6.56 -12.35 -2.63
N ASP A 101 6.56 -12.14 -1.33
CA ASP A 101 6.27 -13.15 -0.30
C ASP A 101 4.77 -13.45 -0.13
N ILE A 102 3.91 -12.55 -0.56
CA ILE A 102 2.45 -12.70 -0.54
C ILE A 102 1.85 -12.63 -1.95
N TRP A 103 2.69 -12.76 -2.99
CA TRP A 103 2.28 -12.52 -4.37
C TRP A 103 1.09 -13.39 -4.79
N ASP A 104 1.08 -14.66 -4.45
CA ASP A 104 0.01 -15.60 -4.83
C ASP A 104 -1.38 -15.16 -4.31
N ALA A 105 -1.41 -14.47 -3.17
CA ALA A 105 -2.65 -13.92 -2.62
C ALA A 105 -3.03 -12.57 -3.24
N VAL A 106 -2.05 -11.77 -3.65
CA VAL A 106 -2.26 -10.40 -4.16
C VAL A 106 -2.51 -10.38 -5.67
N ASP A 107 -1.87 -11.28 -6.44
CA ASP A 107 -1.96 -11.31 -7.90
C ASP A 107 -3.40 -11.40 -8.44
N PRO A 108 -4.31 -12.24 -7.92
CA PRO A 108 -5.69 -12.26 -8.38
C PRO A 108 -6.42 -10.94 -8.14
N ILE A 109 -6.10 -10.23 -7.04
CA ILE A 109 -6.75 -8.97 -6.66
C ILE A 109 -6.29 -7.84 -7.60
N ILE A 110 -4.98 -7.73 -7.85
CA ILE A 110 -4.46 -6.71 -8.76
C ILE A 110 -4.85 -6.99 -10.21
N SER A 111 -4.86 -8.26 -10.61
CA SER A 111 -5.29 -8.68 -11.96
C SER A 111 -6.75 -8.29 -12.22
N ALA A 112 -7.65 -8.43 -11.24
CA ALA A 112 -9.02 -7.96 -11.35
C ALA A 112 -9.11 -6.44 -11.53
N ALA A 113 -8.29 -5.66 -10.80
CA ALA A 113 -8.21 -4.21 -10.96
C ALA A 113 -7.73 -3.83 -12.37
N TYR A 114 -6.71 -4.49 -12.89
CA TYR A 114 -6.21 -4.26 -14.25
C TYR A 114 -7.21 -4.72 -15.34
N ALA A 115 -8.06 -5.71 -15.03
CA ALA A 115 -9.20 -6.07 -15.87
C ALA A 115 -10.38 -5.08 -15.76
N GLY A 116 -10.23 -4.05 -14.91
CA GLY A 116 -11.20 -2.98 -14.77
C GLY A 116 -12.25 -3.18 -13.68
N THR A 117 -12.08 -4.17 -12.81
CA THR A 117 -12.98 -4.44 -11.68
C THR A 117 -12.37 -3.93 -10.39
N SER A 118 -13.03 -3.00 -9.70
CA SER A 118 -12.58 -2.59 -8.36
C SER A 118 -12.80 -3.72 -7.36
N THR A 119 -11.86 -3.85 -6.41
CA THR A 119 -11.90 -4.85 -5.35
C THR A 119 -11.79 -4.17 -3.99
N SER A 120 -12.38 -4.78 -2.95
CA SER A 120 -12.26 -4.34 -1.56
C SER A 120 -12.02 -5.55 -0.67
N MET A 121 -11.08 -5.41 0.25
CA MET A 121 -10.73 -6.41 1.25
C MET A 121 -10.83 -5.79 2.63
N ASP A 122 -11.46 -6.54 3.56
CA ASP A 122 -11.60 -6.13 4.96
C ASP A 122 -10.86 -7.14 5.84
N ASP A 123 -9.91 -6.64 6.64
CA ASP A 123 -9.12 -7.40 7.60
C ASP A 123 -8.46 -8.67 7.02
N ILE A 124 -8.06 -8.62 5.73
CA ILE A 124 -7.39 -9.77 5.09
C ILE A 124 -6.05 -10.04 5.78
N GLU A 125 -5.84 -11.30 6.13
CA GLU A 125 -4.62 -11.75 6.79
C GLU A 125 -3.53 -12.11 5.79
N PHE A 126 -2.31 -11.62 6.06
CA PHE A 126 -1.09 -12.04 5.38
C PHE A 126 -0.01 -12.38 6.40
N VAL A 127 0.82 -13.38 6.08
CA VAL A 127 2.09 -13.61 6.77
C VAL A 127 3.20 -12.97 5.93
N MET A 128 3.72 -11.85 6.41
CA MET A 128 4.70 -11.05 5.68
C MET A 128 6.09 -11.15 6.33
N HIS A 129 7.14 -10.96 5.51
CA HIS A 129 8.53 -10.93 5.96
C HIS A 129 9.17 -9.55 5.73
N ARG A 130 8.38 -8.48 5.81
CA ARG A 130 8.81 -7.10 5.49
C ARG A 130 9.91 -6.58 6.41
N ASN A 131 10.06 -7.14 7.61
CA ASN A 131 11.10 -6.78 8.59
C ASN A 131 12.13 -7.90 8.82
N GLY A 132 12.16 -8.92 7.94
CA GLY A 132 13.14 -10.02 7.99
C GLY A 132 12.71 -11.21 8.85
N TYR A 133 11.51 -11.19 9.42
CA TYR A 133 10.90 -12.29 10.17
C TYR A 133 9.41 -12.41 9.79
N PRO A 134 8.77 -13.57 9.98
CA PRO A 134 7.34 -13.73 9.69
C PRO A 134 6.49 -12.93 10.66
N GLU A 135 5.61 -12.09 10.11
CA GLU A 135 4.66 -11.25 10.85
C GLU A 135 3.24 -11.60 10.43
N GLU A 136 2.35 -11.88 11.39
CA GLU A 136 0.92 -11.86 11.15
C GLU A 136 0.50 -10.40 10.94
N THR A 137 -0.09 -10.11 9.80
CA THR A 137 -0.54 -8.77 9.44
C THR A 137 -1.95 -8.81 8.89
N HIS A 138 -2.72 -7.77 9.15
CA HIS A 138 -4.09 -7.61 8.65
C HIS A 138 -4.23 -6.26 7.96
N PHE A 139 -4.89 -6.26 6.80
CA PHE A 139 -5.10 -5.06 6.01
C PHE A 139 -6.53 -4.95 5.53
N SER A 140 -7.05 -3.72 5.56
CA SER A 140 -8.24 -3.33 4.82
C SER A 140 -7.84 -2.38 3.71
N PHE A 141 -8.19 -2.69 2.46
CA PHE A 141 -7.82 -1.89 1.30
C PHE A 141 -8.81 -2.04 0.16
N SER A 142 -8.77 -1.09 -0.77
CA SER A 142 -9.46 -1.19 -2.04
C SER A 142 -8.50 -0.93 -3.19
N TYR A 143 -8.57 -1.76 -4.24
CA TYR A 143 -7.89 -1.52 -5.51
C TYR A 143 -8.89 -0.94 -6.51
N THR A 144 -8.64 0.29 -6.90
CA THR A 144 -9.51 1.04 -7.81
C THR A 144 -8.80 1.26 -9.14
N PRO A 145 -9.33 0.75 -10.26
CA PRO A 145 -8.77 1.00 -11.58
C PRO A 145 -8.74 2.49 -11.92
N VAL A 146 -7.60 2.97 -12.39
CA VAL A 146 -7.47 4.31 -12.96
C VAL A 146 -7.54 4.20 -14.47
N ARG A 147 -8.43 4.97 -15.10
CA ARG A 147 -8.72 4.88 -16.52
C ARG A 147 -8.37 6.17 -17.24
N SER A 148 -7.97 6.02 -18.51
CA SER A 148 -7.95 7.11 -19.48
C SER A 148 -9.38 7.52 -19.90
N PRO A 149 -9.53 8.67 -20.58
CA PRO A 149 -10.82 9.14 -21.08
C PRO A 149 -11.53 8.16 -22.04
N ASP A 150 -10.80 7.30 -22.72
CA ASP A 150 -11.34 6.25 -23.61
C ASP A 150 -11.74 4.96 -22.88
N GLY A 151 -11.54 4.91 -21.54
CA GLY A 151 -11.89 3.77 -20.69
C GLY A 151 -10.79 2.74 -20.49
N THR A 152 -9.64 2.88 -21.14
CA THR A 152 -8.49 1.97 -20.97
C THR A 152 -7.95 2.07 -19.54
N VAL A 153 -7.69 0.93 -18.88
CA VAL A 153 -7.07 0.91 -17.56
C VAL A 153 -5.57 1.22 -17.69
N LEU A 154 -5.14 2.30 -17.05
CA LEU A 154 -3.74 2.76 -17.05
C LEU A 154 -2.95 2.24 -15.85
N GLY A 155 -3.64 1.89 -14.78
CA GLY A 155 -3.07 1.43 -13.53
C GLY A 155 -4.15 1.31 -12.46
N MET A 156 -3.74 1.18 -11.22
CA MET A 156 -4.65 1.16 -10.08
C MET A 156 -4.19 2.09 -8.97
N PHE A 157 -5.15 2.54 -8.19
CA PHE A 157 -4.98 3.32 -6.97
C PHE A 157 -5.47 2.49 -5.78
N CYS A 158 -4.73 2.51 -4.68
CA CYS A 158 -5.07 1.82 -3.45
C CYS A 158 -5.08 2.80 -2.27
N ALA A 159 -6.20 2.85 -1.56
CA ALA A 159 -6.25 3.36 -0.19
C ALA A 159 -6.21 2.15 0.76
N CYS A 160 -5.29 2.18 1.72
CA CYS A 160 -4.99 1.03 2.57
C CYS A 160 -4.96 1.45 4.04
N ALA A 161 -5.31 0.51 4.92
CA ALA A 161 -5.14 0.61 6.35
C ALA A 161 -4.59 -0.71 6.89
N GLU A 162 -3.55 -0.66 7.71
CA GLU A 162 -3.10 -1.82 8.47
C GLU A 162 -3.98 -1.94 9.72
N THR A 163 -4.70 -3.05 9.83
CA THR A 163 -5.66 -3.32 10.90
C THR A 163 -5.16 -4.35 11.92
N THR A 164 -3.93 -4.81 11.78
CA THR A 164 -3.28 -5.85 12.60
C THR A 164 -3.52 -5.66 14.10
N HIS A 165 -3.19 -4.49 14.61
CA HIS A 165 -3.35 -4.19 16.04
C HIS A 165 -4.83 -4.22 16.51
N THR A 166 -5.75 -3.80 15.64
CA THR A 166 -7.20 -3.83 15.94
C THR A 166 -7.71 -5.24 15.98
N VAL A 167 -7.33 -6.07 15.01
CA VAL A 167 -7.74 -7.48 14.93
C VAL A 167 -7.20 -8.28 16.11
N ILE A 168 -5.89 -8.14 16.42
CA ILE A 168 -5.26 -8.84 17.54
C ILE A 168 -5.94 -8.46 18.86
N ARG A 169 -6.13 -7.15 19.10
CA ARG A 169 -6.78 -6.67 20.31
C ARG A 169 -8.22 -7.19 20.45
N ARG A 170 -8.97 -7.24 19.35
CA ARG A 170 -10.32 -7.81 19.35
C ARG A 170 -10.31 -9.29 19.68
N ARG A 171 -9.39 -10.07 19.11
CA ARG A 171 -9.21 -11.49 19.42
C ARG A 171 -8.89 -11.71 20.90
N GLU A 172 -8.02 -10.92 21.49
CA GLU A 172 -7.67 -10.98 22.92
C GLU A 172 -8.89 -10.70 23.81
N GLN A 173 -9.65 -9.66 23.50
CA GLN A 173 -10.87 -9.30 24.24
C GLN A 173 -11.94 -10.41 24.14
N ASP A 174 -12.12 -11.00 22.98
CA ASP A 174 -13.10 -12.09 22.79
C ASP A 174 -12.67 -13.35 23.55
N GLN A 175 -11.37 -13.69 23.57
CA GLN A 175 -10.83 -14.78 24.36
C GLN A 175 -11.00 -14.54 25.87
N GLU A 176 -10.77 -13.31 26.33
CA GLU A 176 -10.97 -12.96 27.75
C GLU A 176 -12.43 -13.05 28.15
N ARG A 177 -13.37 -12.54 27.33
CA ARG A 177 -14.83 -12.69 27.57
C ARG A 177 -15.23 -14.13 27.64
N GLU A 178 -14.76 -14.98 26.74
CA GLU A 178 -15.06 -16.40 26.72
C GLU A 178 -14.53 -17.12 27.98
N ARG A 179 -13.31 -16.75 28.41
CA ARG A 179 -12.73 -17.25 29.65
C ARG A 179 -13.58 -16.90 30.88
N TRP A 180 -14.00 -15.62 30.96
CA TRP A 180 -14.85 -15.16 32.05
C TRP A 180 -16.23 -15.84 32.04
N ARG A 181 -16.81 -16.05 30.86
CA ARG A 181 -18.07 -16.78 30.69
C ARG A 181 -17.96 -18.19 31.26
N LYS A 182 -16.93 -18.95 30.92
CA LYS A 182 -16.67 -20.29 31.41
C LYS A 182 -16.49 -20.34 32.93
N VAL A 183 -15.78 -19.38 33.50
CA VAL A 183 -15.60 -19.25 34.95
C VAL A 183 -16.94 -19.02 35.64
N ALA A 184 -17.76 -18.11 35.13
CA ALA A 184 -19.07 -17.81 35.67
C ALA A 184 -20.04 -19.04 35.62
N GLU A 185 -20.08 -19.74 34.49
CA GLU A 185 -20.87 -20.95 34.31
C GLU A 185 -20.44 -22.05 35.30
N THR A 186 -19.14 -22.24 35.51
CA THR A 186 -18.59 -23.20 36.46
C THR A 186 -18.96 -22.83 37.90
N ALA A 187 -18.86 -21.56 38.27
CA ALA A 187 -19.21 -21.06 39.60
C ALA A 187 -20.71 -21.23 39.89
N LEU A 188 -21.57 -20.90 38.92
CA LEU A 188 -23.02 -21.09 39.04
C LEU A 188 -23.40 -22.56 39.15
N GLY A 189 -22.76 -23.45 38.38
CA GLY A 189 -22.98 -24.91 38.49
C GLY A 189 -22.56 -25.47 39.84
N ALA A 190 -21.45 -25.00 40.42
CA ALA A 190 -21.00 -25.39 41.74
C ALA A 190 -21.98 -24.96 42.86
N VAL A 191 -22.53 -23.74 42.76
CA VAL A 191 -23.54 -23.25 43.72
C VAL A 191 -24.82 -24.07 43.62
N ALA A 192 -25.29 -24.42 42.43
CA ALA A 192 -26.49 -25.24 42.25
C ALA A 192 -26.35 -26.64 42.83
N VAL A 193 -25.16 -27.23 42.79
CA VAL A 193 -24.88 -28.55 43.40
C VAL A 193 -24.85 -28.50 44.95
N MET A 194 -24.45 -27.35 45.51
CA MET A 194 -24.38 -27.19 47.00
C MET A 194 -25.72 -26.85 47.64
N THR A 195 -26.73 -26.44 46.86
CA THR A 195 -28.05 -26.00 47.37
C THR A 195 -29.17 -27.02 47.12
N GLY A 196 -28.90 -28.13 46.46
CA GLY A 196 -29.84 -29.27 46.24
C GLY A 196 -29.51 -30.44 47.14
#